data_70a49d52380ba83a4813c874a2b1a954
#
_entry.id   70a49d52380ba83a4813c874a2b1a954
#
_cell.length_a   1.000
_cell.length_b   1.000
_cell.length_c   1.000
_cell.angle_alpha   90.00
_cell.angle_beta   90.00
_cell.angle_gamma   90.00
#
_symmetry.space_group_name_H-M   'P 1'
#
loop_
_entity.id
_entity.type
_entity.pdbx_description
1 polymer ?
#
loop_
_entity_poly.entity_id
_entity_poly.type
_entity_poly.pdbx_seq_one_letter_code
_entity_poly.pdbx_strand_id
1 'polypeptide(L)'
;LSEQRKNDLVVYLAHDLKTPLTSVIGYLTLLRDENKISEELREKYLSISLEKAEHLEDLINEFFEITRFNLSNITLEYSRVNLTRMLEQLTYEFKPMFLEKNLKCELEIAPDTMIKCDVNKMQRVFDNLLRNAVNYSFDDSTIHITVKQNGENLCIQFTNCGNTIPKEKLVRIFEQFYRLDVARSSRSGGAGLGLAVAKEIVELHNGTITAKSENEQIEFTVTLPLL
;
A
#
# COMPACT_ATOMS: atom_id res chain seq x y z
N LEU A 1 15.19 -14.77 -9.67
CA LEU A 1 13.91 -15.46 -9.42
C LEU A 1 13.88 -16.74 -10.26
N SER A 2 13.56 -17.90 -9.64
CA SER A 2 13.40 -19.13 -10.40
C SER A 2 12.25 -18.95 -11.41
N GLU A 3 12.39 -19.53 -12.59
CA GLU A 3 11.40 -19.49 -13.67
C GLU A 3 9.99 -19.90 -13.18
N GLN A 4 9.96 -20.77 -12.19
CA GLN A 4 8.74 -21.24 -11.53
C GLN A 4 8.02 -20.11 -10.76
N ARG A 5 8.75 -19.25 -10.04
CA ARG A 5 8.16 -18.08 -9.34
C ARG A 5 7.61 -17.03 -10.32
N LYS A 6 8.22 -16.90 -11.51
CA LYS A 6 7.69 -16.02 -12.56
C LYS A 6 6.38 -16.55 -13.14
N ASN A 7 6.28 -17.85 -13.35
CA ASN A 7 5.08 -18.47 -13.88
C ASN A 7 3.93 -18.43 -12.85
N ASP A 8 4.21 -18.72 -11.58
CA ASP A 8 3.23 -18.60 -10.50
C ASP A 8 2.70 -17.17 -10.36
N LEU A 9 3.57 -16.17 -10.53
CA LEU A 9 3.24 -14.77 -10.58
C LEU A 9 2.21 -14.42 -11.66
N VAL A 10 2.48 -14.87 -12.90
CA VAL A 10 1.62 -14.58 -14.05
C VAL A 10 0.24 -15.26 -13.89
N VAL A 11 0.21 -16.48 -13.38
CA VAL A 11 -1.05 -17.23 -13.17
C VAL A 11 -1.89 -16.58 -12.08
N TYR A 12 -1.28 -16.19 -10.96
CA TYR A 12 -1.96 -15.55 -9.85
C TYR A 12 -2.56 -14.20 -10.26
N LEU A 13 -1.77 -13.41 -10.97
CA LEU A 13 -2.19 -12.11 -11.46
C LEU A 13 -3.31 -12.21 -12.49
N ALA A 14 -3.21 -13.16 -13.43
CA ALA A 14 -4.27 -13.38 -14.43
C ALA A 14 -5.61 -13.69 -13.76
N HIS A 15 -5.61 -14.45 -12.66
CA HIS A 15 -6.79 -14.74 -11.87
C HIS A 15 -7.36 -13.47 -11.20
N ASP A 16 -6.49 -12.68 -10.54
CA ASP A 16 -6.91 -11.49 -9.78
C ASP A 16 -7.34 -10.32 -10.67
N LEU A 17 -6.79 -10.21 -11.89
CA LEU A 17 -7.27 -9.27 -12.91
C LEU A 17 -8.60 -9.72 -13.54
N LYS A 18 -8.79 -11.03 -13.74
CA LYS A 18 -10.00 -11.57 -14.36
C LYS A 18 -11.25 -11.31 -13.52
N THR A 19 -11.16 -11.40 -12.20
CA THR A 19 -12.30 -11.26 -11.29
C THR A 19 -12.97 -9.88 -11.37
N PRO A 20 -12.29 -8.74 -11.16
CA PRO A 20 -12.89 -7.41 -11.30
C PRO A 20 -13.32 -7.14 -12.75
N LEU A 21 -12.56 -7.58 -13.74
CA LEU A 21 -12.91 -7.42 -15.16
C LEU A 21 -14.23 -8.13 -15.49
N THR A 22 -14.42 -9.36 -15.02
CA THR A 22 -15.66 -10.12 -15.22
C THR A 22 -16.86 -9.40 -14.57
N SER A 23 -16.65 -8.79 -13.39
CA SER A 23 -17.68 -8.02 -12.71
C SER A 23 -18.06 -6.76 -13.50
N VAL A 24 -17.09 -6.00 -13.99
CA VAL A 24 -17.31 -4.82 -14.84
C VAL A 24 -18.11 -5.19 -16.08
N ILE A 25 -17.67 -6.22 -16.81
CA ILE A 25 -18.37 -6.70 -18.01
C ILE A 25 -19.80 -7.14 -17.65
N GLY A 26 -20.00 -7.85 -16.56
CA GLY A 26 -21.30 -8.33 -16.12
C GLY A 26 -22.28 -7.18 -15.86
N TYR A 27 -21.90 -6.18 -15.07
CA TYR A 27 -22.76 -5.03 -14.77
C TYR A 27 -23.02 -4.15 -15.98
N LEU A 28 -22.02 -3.93 -16.83
CA LEU A 28 -22.21 -3.19 -18.08
C LEU A 28 -23.12 -3.94 -19.06
N THR A 29 -23.05 -5.28 -19.09
CA THR A 29 -23.95 -6.12 -19.90
C THR A 29 -25.40 -6.01 -19.41
N LEU A 30 -25.63 -6.07 -18.09
CA LEU A 30 -26.95 -5.87 -17.49
C LEU A 30 -27.51 -4.48 -17.85
N LEU A 31 -26.69 -3.43 -17.73
CA LEU A 31 -27.07 -2.06 -18.10
C LEU A 31 -27.45 -1.90 -19.58
N ARG A 32 -26.77 -2.65 -20.46
CA ARG A 32 -27.04 -2.61 -21.91
C ARG A 32 -28.29 -3.38 -22.30
N ASP A 33 -28.48 -4.57 -21.72
CA ASP A 33 -29.47 -5.52 -22.22
C ASP A 33 -30.84 -5.39 -21.53
N GLU A 34 -30.90 -4.78 -20.32
CA GLU A 34 -32.17 -4.55 -19.60
C GLU A 34 -32.76 -3.15 -19.86
N ASN A 35 -33.80 -3.10 -20.68
CA ASN A 35 -34.50 -1.86 -21.04
C ASN A 35 -35.39 -1.25 -19.92
N LYS A 36 -35.59 -1.92 -18.79
CA LYS A 36 -36.48 -1.51 -17.69
C LYS A 36 -35.79 -1.51 -16.32
N ILE A 37 -34.56 -1.02 -16.27
CA ILE A 37 -33.82 -0.84 -15.01
C ILE A 37 -34.30 0.48 -14.36
N SER A 38 -34.59 0.46 -13.04
CA SER A 38 -34.81 1.70 -12.29
C SER A 38 -33.55 2.58 -12.28
N GLU A 39 -33.72 3.89 -12.17
CA GLU A 39 -32.57 4.82 -12.13
C GLU A 39 -31.65 4.51 -10.94
N GLU A 40 -32.22 4.16 -9.78
CA GLU A 40 -31.45 3.74 -8.60
C GLU A 40 -30.58 2.51 -8.87
N LEU A 41 -31.10 1.51 -9.56
CA LEU A 41 -30.39 0.30 -9.91
C LEU A 41 -29.31 0.57 -10.98
N ARG A 42 -29.58 1.49 -11.90
CA ARG A 42 -28.65 1.97 -12.91
C ARG A 42 -27.44 2.64 -12.24
N GLU A 43 -27.68 3.59 -11.35
CA GLU A 43 -26.61 4.25 -10.58
C GLU A 43 -25.77 3.25 -9.78
N LYS A 44 -26.44 2.30 -9.12
CA LYS A 44 -25.75 1.25 -8.37
C LYS A 44 -24.83 0.39 -9.25
N TYR A 45 -25.28 -0.04 -10.43
CA TYR A 45 -24.47 -0.85 -11.34
C TYR A 45 -23.30 -0.06 -11.93
N LEU A 46 -23.51 1.22 -12.24
CA LEU A 46 -22.44 2.12 -12.69
C LEU A 46 -21.39 2.33 -11.60
N SER A 47 -21.84 2.59 -10.37
CA SER A 47 -20.93 2.78 -9.22
C SER A 47 -20.08 1.53 -8.94
N ILE A 48 -20.69 0.34 -8.96
CA ILE A 48 -19.95 -0.92 -8.78
C ILE A 48 -18.98 -1.14 -9.93
N SER A 49 -19.39 -0.85 -11.18
CA SER A 49 -18.51 -1.00 -12.34
C SER A 49 -17.30 -0.08 -12.26
N LEU A 50 -17.50 1.16 -11.83
CA LEU A 50 -16.42 2.13 -11.63
C LEU A 50 -15.46 1.67 -10.53
N GLU A 51 -15.97 1.29 -9.36
CA GLU A 51 -15.17 0.77 -8.25
C GLU A 51 -14.28 -0.43 -8.68
N LYS A 52 -14.86 -1.34 -9.47
CA LYS A 52 -14.11 -2.52 -9.97
C LYS A 52 -13.10 -2.17 -11.05
N ALA A 53 -13.38 -1.16 -11.89
CA ALA A 53 -12.44 -0.66 -12.89
C ALA A 53 -11.26 0.06 -12.24
N GLU A 54 -11.49 0.90 -11.24
CA GLU A 54 -10.45 1.55 -10.45
C GLU A 54 -9.56 0.52 -9.74
N HIS A 55 -10.17 -0.49 -9.13
CA HIS A 55 -9.42 -1.58 -8.52
C HIS A 55 -8.57 -2.36 -9.54
N LEU A 56 -9.07 -2.58 -10.76
CA LEU A 56 -8.34 -3.21 -11.84
C LEU A 56 -7.13 -2.35 -12.28
N GLU A 57 -7.31 -1.04 -12.35
CA GLU A 57 -6.22 -0.10 -12.64
C GLU A 57 -5.11 -0.17 -11.58
N ASP A 58 -5.47 -0.20 -10.30
CA ASP A 58 -4.52 -0.37 -9.20
C ASP A 58 -3.71 -1.67 -9.33
N LEU A 59 -4.39 -2.80 -9.61
CA LEU A 59 -3.73 -4.10 -9.82
C LEU A 59 -2.76 -4.09 -11.01
N ILE A 60 -3.14 -3.44 -12.11
CA ILE A 60 -2.29 -3.29 -13.29
C ILE A 60 -1.06 -2.44 -12.96
N ASN A 61 -1.23 -1.33 -12.26
CA ASN A 61 -0.14 -0.46 -11.85
C ASN A 61 0.83 -1.17 -10.91
N GLU A 62 0.31 -1.92 -9.92
CA GLU A 62 1.13 -2.75 -9.03
C GLU A 62 1.92 -3.81 -9.81
N PHE A 63 1.33 -4.43 -10.82
CA PHE A 63 2.02 -5.40 -11.68
C PHE A 63 3.15 -4.79 -12.50
N PHE A 64 2.90 -3.66 -13.14
CA PHE A 64 3.94 -2.98 -13.93
C PHE A 64 5.14 -2.62 -13.05
N GLU A 65 4.90 -2.25 -11.81
CA GLU A 65 5.99 -1.94 -10.89
C GLU A 65 6.84 -3.16 -10.56
N ILE A 66 6.22 -4.31 -10.28
CA ILE A 66 6.97 -5.54 -9.98
C ILE A 66 7.74 -6.03 -11.19
N THR A 67 7.14 -5.99 -12.38
CA THR A 67 7.85 -6.36 -13.60
C THR A 67 9.02 -5.42 -13.87
N ARG A 68 8.86 -4.14 -13.59
CA ARG A 68 9.91 -3.13 -13.73
C ARG A 68 11.03 -3.34 -12.70
N PHE A 69 10.71 -3.69 -11.45
CA PHE A 69 11.70 -4.03 -10.43
C PHE A 69 12.48 -5.31 -10.78
N ASN A 70 11.81 -6.31 -11.34
CA ASN A 70 12.44 -7.59 -11.70
C ASN A 70 13.29 -7.55 -13.00
N LEU A 71 13.09 -6.55 -13.87
CA LEU A 71 13.68 -6.51 -15.22
C LEU A 71 14.79 -5.47 -15.41
N SER A 72 15.01 -4.57 -14.46
CA SER A 72 15.98 -3.48 -14.62
C SER A 72 16.99 -3.41 -13.48
N ASN A 73 18.25 -3.11 -13.85
CA ASN A 73 19.20 -2.51 -12.92
C ASN A 73 18.64 -1.13 -12.53
N ILE A 74 17.86 -1.07 -11.45
CA ILE A 74 17.25 0.17 -10.98
C ILE A 74 18.35 1.09 -10.50
N THR A 75 18.62 2.14 -11.24
CA THR A 75 19.44 3.25 -10.79
C THR A 75 18.57 4.19 -9.96
N LEU A 76 19.00 4.48 -8.72
CA LEU A 76 18.35 5.46 -7.86
C LEU A 76 18.79 6.88 -8.24
N GLU A 77 17.85 7.78 -8.38
CA GLU A 77 18.09 9.20 -8.58
C GLU A 77 18.08 9.94 -7.24
N TYR A 78 19.23 9.94 -6.57
CA TYR A 78 19.36 10.56 -5.26
C TYR A 78 19.27 12.09 -5.31
N SER A 79 18.42 12.66 -4.47
CA SER A 79 18.34 14.11 -4.22
C SER A 79 18.20 14.41 -2.72
N ARG A 80 18.51 15.63 -2.32
CA ARG A 80 18.22 16.10 -0.94
C ARG A 80 16.75 16.48 -0.83
N VAL A 81 16.06 15.86 0.10
CA VAL A 81 14.61 15.96 0.28
C VAL A 81 14.29 16.40 1.69
N ASN A 82 13.36 17.32 1.84
CA ASN A 82 12.79 17.68 3.13
C ASN A 82 11.72 16.61 3.50
N LEU A 83 12.12 15.67 4.36
CA LEU A 83 11.25 14.57 4.80
C LEU A 83 10.03 15.10 5.58
N THR A 84 10.20 16.17 6.37
CA THR A 84 9.09 16.77 7.12
C THR A 84 7.98 17.17 6.16
N ARG A 85 8.30 17.93 5.12
CA ARG A 85 7.32 18.38 4.12
C ARG A 85 6.72 17.21 3.33
N MET A 86 7.54 16.22 2.99
CA MET A 86 7.06 15.01 2.29
C MET A 86 6.00 14.27 3.11
N LEU A 87 6.24 14.03 4.40
CA LEU A 87 5.28 13.34 5.27
C LEU A 87 4.05 14.20 5.60
N GLU A 88 4.21 15.51 5.77
CA GLU A 88 3.09 16.45 5.93
C GLU A 88 2.17 16.45 4.72
N GLN A 89 2.73 16.49 3.51
CA GLN A 89 1.96 16.41 2.27
C GLN A 89 1.25 15.07 2.14
N LEU A 90 1.94 13.96 2.39
CA LEU A 90 1.34 12.64 2.35
C LEU A 90 0.15 12.51 3.32
N THR A 91 0.32 12.94 4.57
CA THR A 91 -0.78 12.91 5.55
C THR A 91 -1.95 13.80 5.14
N TYR A 92 -1.69 14.89 4.46
CA TYR A 92 -2.75 15.75 3.91
C TYR A 92 -3.52 15.07 2.79
N GLU A 93 -2.84 14.40 1.86
CA GLU A 93 -3.44 13.66 0.74
C GLU A 93 -4.33 12.50 1.22
N PHE A 94 -3.99 11.88 2.36
CA PHE A 94 -4.75 10.78 2.95
C PHE A 94 -5.97 11.22 3.80
N LYS A 95 -6.19 12.51 4.02
CA LYS A 95 -7.32 13.00 4.82
C LYS A 95 -8.70 12.44 4.43
N PRO A 96 -9.07 12.34 3.13
CA PRO A 96 -10.35 11.74 2.75
C PRO A 96 -10.49 10.30 3.26
N MET A 97 -9.42 9.49 3.16
CA MET A 97 -9.42 8.10 3.63
C MET A 97 -9.49 7.99 5.16
N PHE A 98 -8.90 8.95 5.88
CA PHE A 98 -9.02 9.00 7.34
C PHE A 98 -10.47 9.28 7.76
N LEU A 99 -11.19 10.15 7.05
CA LEU A 99 -12.57 10.50 7.36
C LEU A 99 -13.52 9.30 7.23
N GLU A 100 -13.29 8.39 6.28
CA GLU A 100 -14.13 7.20 6.07
C GLU A 100 -14.20 6.28 7.29
N LYS A 101 -13.12 6.23 8.09
CA LYS A 101 -13.01 5.41 9.30
C LYS A 101 -12.90 6.23 10.59
N ASN A 102 -13.11 7.54 10.51
CA ASN A 102 -12.91 8.47 11.61
C ASN A 102 -11.51 8.35 12.26
N LEU A 103 -10.48 8.17 11.43
CA LEU A 103 -9.08 8.06 11.89
C LEU A 103 -8.48 9.43 12.16
N LYS A 104 -7.60 9.50 13.16
CA LYS A 104 -6.69 10.61 13.36
C LYS A 104 -5.30 10.20 12.88
N CYS A 105 -4.52 11.15 12.38
CA CYS A 105 -3.12 10.93 12.05
C CYS A 105 -2.26 11.98 12.76
N GLU A 106 -1.31 11.52 13.56
CA GLU A 106 -0.38 12.35 14.29
C GLU A 106 1.03 12.14 13.75
N LEU A 107 1.68 13.25 13.36
CA LEU A 107 3.04 13.26 12.83
C LEU A 107 3.99 13.90 13.83
N GLU A 108 4.96 13.12 14.32
CA GLU A 108 6.03 13.57 15.21
C GLU A 108 7.36 13.51 14.47
N ILE A 109 7.83 14.66 14.00
CA ILE A 109 9.09 14.81 13.27
C ILE A 109 9.71 16.17 13.58
N ALA A 110 11.03 16.23 13.67
CA ALA A 110 11.74 17.50 13.79
C ALA A 110 11.54 18.34 12.51
N PRO A 111 11.35 19.68 12.67
CA PRO A 111 11.19 20.55 11.52
C PRO A 111 12.43 20.46 10.60
N ASP A 112 12.19 20.60 9.30
CA ASP A 112 13.23 20.62 8.26
C ASP A 112 14.20 19.42 8.30
N THR A 113 13.72 18.24 8.69
CA THR A 113 14.50 17.01 8.62
C THR A 113 14.83 16.69 7.16
N MET A 114 16.12 16.67 6.82
CA MET A 114 16.61 16.44 5.47
C MET A 114 17.14 15.00 5.32
N ILE A 115 16.79 14.34 4.21
CA ILE A 115 17.34 13.05 3.82
C ILE A 115 17.87 13.10 2.39
N LYS A 116 18.74 12.16 2.04
CA LYS A 116 19.19 11.94 0.66
C LYS A 116 18.59 10.64 0.15
N CYS A 117 17.65 10.72 -0.79
CA CYS A 117 16.93 9.56 -1.32
C CYS A 117 16.42 9.83 -2.74
N ASP A 118 15.93 8.77 -3.40
CA ASP A 118 15.08 8.91 -4.58
C ASP A 118 13.67 9.27 -4.12
N VAL A 119 13.25 10.50 -4.44
CA VAL A 119 11.97 11.09 -3.98
C VAL A 119 10.78 10.23 -4.34
N ASN A 120 10.67 9.87 -5.62
CA ASN A 120 9.50 9.17 -6.15
C ASN A 120 9.38 7.77 -5.53
N LYS A 121 10.50 7.08 -5.38
CA LYS A 121 10.52 5.75 -4.77
C LYS A 121 10.25 5.79 -3.28
N MET A 122 10.83 6.76 -2.56
CA MET A 122 10.61 6.87 -1.12
C MET A 122 9.18 7.33 -0.79
N GLN A 123 8.61 8.25 -1.57
CA GLN A 123 7.19 8.64 -1.44
C GLN A 123 6.28 7.40 -1.56
N ARG A 124 6.59 6.50 -2.49
CA ARG A 124 5.85 5.26 -2.67
C ARG A 124 5.97 4.32 -1.46
N VAL A 125 7.13 4.24 -0.82
CA VAL A 125 7.29 3.47 0.44
C VAL A 125 6.30 3.98 1.49
N PHE A 126 6.28 5.27 1.70
CA PHE A 126 5.43 5.88 2.73
C PHE A 126 3.94 5.80 2.37
N ASP A 127 3.58 5.96 1.09
CA ASP A 127 2.21 5.74 0.60
C ASP A 127 1.73 4.32 0.91
N ASN A 128 2.53 3.30 0.57
CA ASN A 128 2.21 1.90 0.85
C ASN A 128 2.05 1.63 2.35
N LEU A 129 2.91 2.20 3.21
CA LEU A 129 2.83 2.02 4.65
C LEU A 129 1.61 2.73 5.25
N LEU A 130 1.33 3.96 4.82
CA LEU A 130 0.18 4.71 5.32
C LEU A 130 -1.14 4.11 4.84
N ARG A 131 -1.23 3.68 3.58
CA ARG A 131 -2.38 2.95 3.03
C ARG A 131 -2.63 1.65 3.80
N ASN A 132 -1.56 0.92 4.12
CA ASN A 132 -1.64 -0.27 4.95
C ASN A 132 -2.19 0.07 6.35
N ALA A 133 -1.64 1.11 7.00
CA ALA A 133 -2.11 1.57 8.30
C ALA A 133 -3.61 1.93 8.27
N VAL A 134 -4.09 2.68 7.27
CA VAL A 134 -5.52 3.02 7.11
C VAL A 134 -6.38 1.77 6.94
N ASN A 135 -5.97 0.85 6.06
CA ASN A 135 -6.76 -0.34 5.74
C ASN A 135 -6.95 -1.26 6.95
N TYR A 136 -5.91 -1.41 7.77
CA TYR A 136 -5.90 -2.35 8.90
C TYR A 136 -6.13 -1.70 10.26
N SER A 137 -6.36 -0.38 10.32
CA SER A 137 -6.77 0.30 11.55
C SER A 137 -8.20 -0.04 11.93
N PHE A 138 -8.43 -0.10 13.24
CA PHE A 138 -9.78 0.00 13.79
C PHE A 138 -10.35 1.39 13.53
N ASP A 139 -11.66 1.48 13.35
CA ASP A 139 -12.37 2.75 13.26
C ASP A 139 -12.16 3.55 14.56
N ASP A 140 -12.29 4.87 14.51
CA ASP A 140 -12.12 5.80 15.65
C ASP A 140 -10.74 5.74 16.33
N SER A 141 -9.70 5.24 15.65
CA SER A 141 -8.34 5.12 16.20
C SER A 141 -7.37 6.18 15.67
N THR A 142 -6.14 6.15 16.16
CA THR A 142 -5.09 7.08 15.75
C THR A 142 -3.93 6.34 15.08
N ILE A 143 -3.48 6.85 13.95
CA ILE A 143 -2.24 6.46 13.30
C ILE A 143 -1.15 7.43 13.76
N HIS A 144 -0.03 6.88 14.22
CA HIS A 144 1.14 7.68 14.63
C HIS A 144 2.27 7.47 13.63
N ILE A 145 2.83 8.58 13.13
CA ILE A 145 4.04 8.58 12.32
C ILE A 145 5.11 9.30 13.11
N THR A 146 6.18 8.60 13.51
CA THR A 146 7.28 9.19 14.27
C THR A 146 8.58 9.06 13.51
N VAL A 147 9.39 10.11 13.55
CA VAL A 147 10.71 10.14 12.91
C VAL A 147 11.75 10.52 13.94
N LYS A 148 12.73 9.63 14.14
CA LYS A 148 13.81 9.82 15.12
C LYS A 148 15.14 9.49 14.50
N GLN A 149 16.12 10.35 14.75
CA GLN A 149 17.50 10.06 14.40
C GLN A 149 18.14 9.19 15.49
N ASN A 150 18.76 8.10 15.07
CA ASN A 150 19.52 7.21 15.94
C ASN A 150 20.94 7.03 15.37
N GLY A 151 21.88 7.83 15.86
CA GLY A 151 23.23 7.88 15.33
C GLY A 151 23.27 8.31 13.88
N GLU A 152 23.83 7.48 13.01
CA GLU A 152 23.93 7.69 11.56
C GLU A 152 22.67 7.21 10.77
N ASN A 153 21.64 6.76 11.48
CA ASN A 153 20.42 6.28 10.87
C ASN A 153 19.23 7.15 11.23
N LEU A 154 18.28 7.22 10.32
CA LEU A 154 16.96 7.79 10.53
C LEU A 154 15.94 6.67 10.62
N CYS A 155 15.19 6.62 11.71
CA CYS A 155 14.12 5.66 11.95
C CYS A 155 12.77 6.34 11.74
N ILE A 156 11.96 5.82 10.83
CA ILE A 156 10.62 6.30 10.50
C ILE A 156 9.65 5.18 10.86
N GLN A 157 8.75 5.44 11.81
CA GLN A 157 7.79 4.45 12.32
C GLN A 157 6.37 4.86 11.95
N PHE A 158 5.61 3.90 11.47
CA PHE A 158 4.17 3.99 11.25
C PHE A 158 3.50 3.02 12.20
N THR A 159 2.73 3.54 13.14
CA THR A 159 2.04 2.73 14.16
C THR A 159 0.54 2.95 14.07
N ASN A 160 -0.23 1.88 14.06
CA ASN A 160 -1.69 1.93 14.05
C ASN A 160 -2.29 0.88 14.98
N CYS A 161 -3.52 1.12 15.42
CA CYS A 161 -4.31 0.16 16.20
C CYS A 161 -5.07 -0.77 15.26
N GLY A 162 -4.86 -2.07 15.38
CA GLY A 162 -5.49 -3.08 14.51
C GLY A 162 -5.33 -4.49 15.07
N ASN A 163 -5.92 -5.47 14.40
CA ASN A 163 -5.80 -6.86 14.83
C ASN A 163 -4.34 -7.30 14.91
N THR A 164 -3.97 -7.90 16.05
CA THR A 164 -2.61 -8.41 16.25
C THR A 164 -2.26 -9.46 15.19
N ILE A 165 -1.13 -9.26 14.52
CA ILE A 165 -0.61 -10.18 13.50
C ILE A 165 0.23 -11.26 14.19
N PRO A 166 -0.07 -12.56 14.00
CA PRO A 166 0.74 -13.65 14.53
C PRO A 166 2.21 -13.57 14.09
N LYS A 167 3.14 -13.92 14.98
CA LYS A 167 4.59 -13.82 14.70
C LYS A 167 5.03 -14.57 13.44
N GLU A 168 4.43 -15.73 13.19
CA GLU A 168 4.72 -16.55 12.01
C GLU A 168 4.31 -15.85 10.70
N LYS A 169 3.28 -15.00 10.77
CA LYS A 169 2.78 -14.23 9.62
C LYS A 169 3.56 -12.93 9.42
N LEU A 170 4.08 -12.31 10.49
CA LEU A 170 4.86 -11.07 10.40
C LEU A 170 6.11 -11.18 9.51
N VAL A 171 6.74 -12.35 9.46
CA VAL A 171 7.89 -12.59 8.59
C VAL A 171 7.48 -12.59 7.11
N ARG A 172 6.24 -13.01 6.84
CA ARG A 172 5.72 -13.24 5.50
C ARG A 172 5.02 -12.04 4.88
N ILE A 173 4.63 -11.04 5.67
CA ILE A 173 3.88 -9.86 5.15
C ILE A 173 4.65 -9.05 4.11
N PHE A 174 5.97 -9.22 4.01
CA PHE A 174 6.83 -8.63 2.99
C PHE A 174 7.05 -9.55 1.77
N GLU A 175 6.49 -10.77 1.78
CA GLU A 175 6.51 -11.63 0.61
C GLU A 175 5.50 -11.11 -0.42
N GLN A 176 5.86 -11.19 -1.71
CA GLN A 176 4.95 -10.80 -2.79
C GLN A 176 3.68 -11.66 -2.75
N PHE A 177 2.51 -11.03 -2.93
CA PHE A 177 1.17 -11.65 -2.93
C PHE A 177 0.74 -12.27 -1.60
N TYR A 178 1.52 -12.11 -0.54
CA TYR A 178 1.10 -12.59 0.76
C TYR A 178 0.03 -11.66 1.36
N ARG A 179 -1.06 -12.26 1.81
CA ARG A 179 -2.18 -11.58 2.47
C ARG A 179 -2.56 -12.33 3.74
N LEU A 180 -2.85 -11.57 4.79
CA LEU A 180 -3.27 -12.14 6.09
C LEU A 180 -4.63 -12.83 6.01
N ASP A 181 -5.58 -12.24 5.26
CA ASP A 181 -6.95 -12.73 5.07
C ASP A 181 -7.33 -12.73 3.59
N VAL A 182 -7.55 -13.91 3.04
CA VAL A 182 -8.04 -14.11 1.66
C VAL A 182 -9.52 -13.69 1.53
N ALA A 183 -10.29 -13.76 2.62
CA ALA A 183 -11.75 -13.53 2.62
C ALA A 183 -12.18 -12.04 2.61
N ARG A 184 -11.31 -11.10 2.95
CA ARG A 184 -11.61 -9.66 2.91
C ARG A 184 -11.26 -8.98 1.58
N SER A 185 -11.12 -9.76 0.52
CA SER A 185 -10.57 -9.35 -0.77
C SER A 185 -11.39 -8.36 -1.59
N SER A 186 -12.61 -8.00 -1.20
CA SER A 186 -13.51 -7.28 -2.11
C SER A 186 -13.71 -5.78 -1.82
N ARG A 187 -13.21 -5.25 -0.70
CA ARG A 187 -13.48 -3.85 -0.33
C ARG A 187 -12.27 -2.94 -0.07
N SER A 188 -11.07 -3.47 0.21
CA SER A 188 -9.95 -2.59 0.61
C SER A 188 -8.57 -3.21 0.48
N GLY A 189 -8.39 -4.32 -0.21
CA GLY A 189 -7.11 -5.00 -0.25
C GLY A 189 -6.45 -4.97 -1.61
N GLY A 190 -5.31 -4.28 -1.74
CA GLY A 190 -4.40 -4.41 -2.88
C GLY A 190 -3.90 -5.85 -3.08
N ALA A 191 -3.19 -6.12 -4.18
CA ALA A 191 -2.69 -7.46 -4.58
C ALA A 191 -1.67 -8.11 -3.61
N GLY A 192 -1.40 -7.51 -2.46
CA GLY A 192 -0.39 -7.99 -1.53
C GLY A 192 1.04 -7.67 -1.96
N LEU A 193 1.21 -6.63 -2.73
CA LEU A 193 2.48 -6.21 -3.33
C LEU A 193 3.09 -4.98 -2.67
N GLY A 194 2.27 -4.12 -2.05
CA GLY A 194 2.71 -2.84 -1.52
C GLY A 194 3.84 -2.95 -0.50
N LEU A 195 3.78 -3.88 0.46
CA LEU A 195 4.84 -4.09 1.45
C LEU A 195 6.09 -4.71 0.83
N ALA A 196 5.95 -5.60 -0.15
CA ALA A 196 7.09 -6.18 -0.87
C ALA A 196 7.84 -5.10 -1.66
N VAL A 197 7.12 -4.23 -2.37
CA VAL A 197 7.69 -3.08 -3.09
C VAL A 197 8.35 -2.09 -2.12
N ALA A 198 7.70 -1.80 -0.98
CA ALA A 198 8.29 -0.93 0.04
C ALA A 198 9.61 -1.49 0.56
N LYS A 199 9.67 -2.79 0.86
CA LYS A 199 10.89 -3.46 1.31
C LYS A 199 12.01 -3.35 0.28
N GLU A 200 11.74 -3.65 -0.97
CA GLU A 200 12.73 -3.62 -2.05
C GLU A 200 13.30 -2.21 -2.26
N ILE A 201 12.43 -1.18 -2.25
CA ILE A 201 12.88 0.21 -2.35
C ILE A 201 13.76 0.61 -1.16
N VAL A 202 13.38 0.24 0.04
CA VAL A 202 14.16 0.53 1.26
C VAL A 202 15.52 -0.16 1.21
N GLU A 203 15.58 -1.43 0.80
CA GLU A 203 16.82 -2.19 0.64
C GLU A 203 17.73 -1.58 -0.44
N LEU A 204 17.18 -1.09 -1.56
CA LEU A 204 17.92 -0.35 -2.59
C LEU A 204 18.56 0.95 -2.03
N HIS A 205 17.93 1.57 -1.03
CA HIS A 205 18.47 2.74 -0.33
C HIS A 205 19.47 2.36 0.80
N ASN A 206 19.91 1.09 0.87
CA ASN A 206 20.72 0.54 1.95
C ASN A 206 20.06 0.64 3.34
N GLY A 207 18.75 0.69 3.38
CA GLY A 207 17.95 0.70 4.58
C GLY A 207 17.39 -0.67 4.95
N THR A 208 16.60 -0.70 6.01
CA THR A 208 15.86 -1.87 6.44
C THR A 208 14.42 -1.52 6.78
N ILE A 209 13.51 -2.45 6.54
CA ILE A 209 12.11 -2.34 6.97
C ILE A 209 11.75 -3.53 7.83
N THR A 210 11.10 -3.28 8.96
CA THR A 210 10.66 -4.32 9.90
C THR A 210 9.23 -4.07 10.32
N ALA A 211 8.57 -5.12 10.82
CA ALA A 211 7.23 -5.02 11.39
C ALA A 211 7.18 -5.69 12.76
N LYS A 212 6.39 -5.11 13.66
CA LYS A 212 6.02 -5.68 14.95
C LYS A 212 4.51 -5.57 15.11
N SER A 213 3.93 -6.54 15.83
CA SER A 213 2.52 -6.48 16.18
C SER A 213 2.29 -7.16 17.54
N GLU A 214 1.84 -6.37 18.50
CA GLU A 214 1.51 -6.82 19.85
C GLU A 214 0.40 -5.93 20.42
N ASN A 215 -0.48 -6.50 21.25
CA ASN A 215 -1.51 -5.75 21.99
C ASN A 215 -2.37 -4.84 21.09
N GLU A 216 -2.83 -5.37 19.94
CA GLU A 216 -3.63 -4.64 18.96
C GLU A 216 -2.92 -3.41 18.37
N GLN A 217 -1.61 -3.35 18.45
CA GLN A 217 -0.78 -2.38 17.75
C GLN A 217 0.01 -3.07 16.64
N ILE A 218 0.09 -2.40 15.50
CA ILE A 218 0.90 -2.80 14.36
C ILE A 218 1.88 -1.66 14.10
N GLU A 219 3.17 -1.97 14.07
CA GLU A 219 4.25 -1.02 13.85
C GLU A 219 5.09 -1.46 12.66
N PHE A 220 5.28 -0.57 11.71
CA PHE A 220 6.27 -0.70 10.63
C PHE A 220 7.38 0.30 10.88
N THR A 221 8.62 -0.16 10.88
CA THR A 221 9.80 0.69 11.06
C THR A 221 10.68 0.64 9.82
N VAL A 222 10.90 1.78 9.20
CA VAL A 222 11.87 2.00 8.12
C VAL A 222 13.11 2.65 8.72
N THR A 223 14.28 2.06 8.50
CA THR A 223 15.57 2.63 8.91
C THR A 223 16.38 2.96 7.67
N LEU A 224 16.80 4.20 7.52
CA LEU A 224 17.60 4.69 6.40
C LEU A 224 18.92 5.27 6.91
N PRO A 225 20.05 5.03 6.25
CA PRO A 225 21.31 5.70 6.58
C PRO A 225 21.19 7.20 6.23
N LEU A 226 21.77 8.04 7.08
CA LEU A 226 21.99 9.47 6.79
C LEU A 226 23.23 9.55 5.91
N LEU A 227 23.06 9.75 4.61
CA LEU A 227 24.12 9.86 3.58
C LEU A 227 24.60 11.30 3.43
#